data_0debb7da889711c53a4fb261c34796ab
#
_entry.id   0debb7da889711c53a4fb261c34796ab
#
_cell.length_a   1.000
_cell.length_b   1.000
_cell.length_c   1.000
_cell.angle_alpha   90.00
_cell.angle_beta   90.00
_cell.angle_gamma   90.00
#
_symmetry.space_group_name_H-M   'P 1'
#
loop_
_entity.id
_entity.type
_entity.pdbx_description
1 polymer ?
#
loop_
_entity_poly.entity_id
_entity_poly.type
_entity_poly.pdbx_seq_one_letter_code
_entity_poly.pdbx_strand_id
1 'polypeptide(L)'
;MKTRTARCCCGDLTITVSGEPNFVHTCHCDYCQRRTGSVFQVSALFGADQVVSRAGEFNVYEASPNSAETFASAGVDADPLVVKYRFCKRCGSTVYWEMNFPAGVYGPDPAIVTGVGVGCFFDPDFPMPVEDTFVRDRHHWVPGFEGMESCEGMPRAMSLVTGEPLGPESAN
;
A
#
# COMPACT_ATOMS: atom_id res chain seq x y z
N MET A 1 4.01 -10.22 -19.94
CA MET A 1 4.02 -9.16 -18.90
C MET A 1 5.25 -9.33 -18.03
N LYS A 2 5.85 -8.23 -17.53
CA LYS A 2 6.98 -8.29 -16.60
C LYS A 2 6.50 -8.89 -15.27
N THR A 3 7.26 -9.81 -14.70
CA THR A 3 7.00 -10.34 -13.35
C THR A 3 8.06 -9.86 -12.40
N ARG A 4 7.66 -9.60 -11.14
CA ARG A 4 8.56 -9.22 -10.06
C ARG A 4 8.30 -10.09 -8.83
N THR A 5 9.35 -10.47 -8.12
CA THR A 5 9.23 -11.26 -6.89
C THR A 5 9.80 -10.46 -5.72
N ALA A 6 8.95 -10.14 -4.75
CA ALA A 6 9.35 -9.56 -3.48
C ALA A 6 9.69 -10.67 -2.47
N ARG A 7 10.68 -10.42 -1.60
CA ARG A 7 11.20 -11.39 -0.62
C ARG A 7 11.44 -10.75 0.74
N CYS A 8 11.30 -11.54 1.78
CA CYS A 8 11.79 -11.17 3.11
C CYS A 8 13.33 -11.22 3.17
N CYS A 9 13.92 -10.71 4.23
CA CYS A 9 15.38 -10.68 4.40
C CYS A 9 16.06 -12.06 4.32
N CYS A 10 15.41 -13.12 4.81
CA CYS A 10 15.96 -14.48 4.75
C CYS A 10 15.58 -15.25 3.47
N GLY A 11 14.74 -14.67 2.61
CA GLY A 11 14.30 -15.29 1.35
C GLY A 11 13.14 -16.28 1.46
N ASP A 12 12.74 -16.69 2.67
CA ASP A 12 11.74 -17.76 2.87
C ASP A 12 10.33 -17.34 2.47
N LEU A 13 9.92 -16.09 2.81
CA LEU A 13 8.61 -15.55 2.43
C LEU A 13 8.74 -14.76 1.14
N THR A 14 7.94 -15.12 0.13
CA THR A 14 7.93 -14.47 -1.17
C THR A 14 6.52 -14.22 -1.68
N ILE A 15 6.39 -13.20 -2.53
CA ILE A 15 5.23 -12.95 -3.37
C ILE A 15 5.69 -12.57 -4.77
N THR A 16 5.07 -13.17 -5.78
CA THR A 16 5.31 -12.84 -7.18
C THR A 16 4.09 -12.15 -7.77
N VAL A 17 4.32 -11.03 -8.42
CA VAL A 17 3.30 -10.22 -9.09
C VAL A 17 3.62 -10.07 -10.58
N SER A 18 2.59 -9.79 -11.39
CA SER A 18 2.72 -9.56 -12.84
C SER A 18 2.21 -8.18 -13.24
N GLY A 19 2.82 -7.62 -14.26
CA GLY A 19 2.51 -6.27 -14.75
C GLY A 19 3.14 -5.18 -13.91
N GLU A 20 2.73 -3.95 -14.19
CA GLU A 20 3.11 -2.78 -13.40
C GLU A 20 2.16 -2.62 -12.20
N PRO A 21 2.63 -2.05 -11.07
CA PRO A 21 1.75 -1.74 -9.96
C PRO A 21 0.69 -0.71 -10.38
N ASN A 22 -0.52 -0.86 -9.87
CA ASN A 22 -1.60 0.10 -10.11
C ASN A 22 -1.31 1.44 -9.45
N PHE A 23 -0.59 1.41 -8.32
CA PHE A 23 -0.24 2.60 -7.56
C PHE A 23 1.05 2.38 -6.78
N VAL A 24 1.94 3.37 -6.77
CA VAL A 24 3.13 3.39 -5.91
C VAL A 24 3.13 4.69 -5.13
N HIS A 25 3.24 4.60 -3.80
CA HIS A 25 3.22 5.78 -2.93
C HIS A 25 4.18 5.65 -1.75
N THR A 26 4.57 6.79 -1.20
CA THR A 26 5.13 6.87 0.14
C THR A 26 4.02 7.11 1.15
N CYS A 27 4.20 6.62 2.38
CA CYS A 27 3.24 6.83 3.46
C CYS A 27 3.97 7.15 4.76
N HIS A 28 3.65 8.33 5.31
CA HIS A 28 4.24 8.84 6.55
C HIS A 28 3.38 8.60 7.80
N CYS A 29 2.22 7.93 7.69
CA CYS A 29 1.35 7.75 8.86
C CYS A 29 2.09 7.02 9.99
N ASP A 30 1.69 7.30 11.22
CA ASP A 30 2.30 6.73 12.44
C ASP A 30 2.32 5.19 12.41
N TYR A 31 1.30 4.61 11.81
CA TYR A 31 1.18 3.16 11.66
C TYR A 31 2.26 2.57 10.74
N CYS A 32 2.47 3.18 9.56
CA CYS A 32 3.53 2.76 8.65
C CYS A 32 4.92 2.94 9.27
N GLN A 33 5.15 4.06 9.97
CA GLN A 33 6.41 4.30 10.67
C GLN A 33 6.69 3.22 11.72
N ARG A 34 5.74 2.96 12.63
CA ARG A 34 5.91 1.95 13.69
C ARG A 34 6.08 0.54 13.15
N ARG A 35 5.33 0.19 12.11
CA ARG A 35 5.37 -1.15 11.53
C ARG A 35 6.68 -1.44 10.82
N THR A 36 7.26 -0.47 10.15
CA THR A 36 8.52 -0.64 9.40
C THR A 36 9.75 -0.33 10.23
N GLY A 37 9.63 0.48 11.28
CA GLY A 37 10.77 1.07 11.99
C GLY A 37 11.52 2.13 11.16
N SER A 38 10.93 2.55 10.03
CA SER A 38 11.42 3.66 9.20
C SER A 38 10.53 4.89 9.40
N VAL A 39 10.94 6.04 8.91
CA VAL A 39 10.18 7.30 8.99
C VAL A 39 9.12 7.45 7.90
N PHE A 40 9.07 6.52 6.98
CA PHE A 40 8.01 6.32 5.98
C PHE A 40 8.10 4.91 5.41
N GLN A 41 7.07 4.53 4.68
CA GLN A 41 7.07 3.32 3.87
C GLN A 41 6.84 3.66 2.41
N VAL A 42 7.51 2.93 1.50
CA VAL A 42 7.18 2.91 0.08
C VAL A 42 6.40 1.64 -0.21
N SER A 43 5.20 1.82 -0.76
CA SER A 43 4.24 0.74 -1.04
C SER A 43 3.91 0.69 -2.52
N ALA A 44 3.87 -0.52 -3.08
CA ALA A 44 3.33 -0.77 -4.40
C ALA A 44 2.03 -1.57 -4.26
N LEU A 45 0.96 -1.12 -4.91
CA LEU A 45 -0.37 -1.71 -4.85
C LEU A 45 -0.70 -2.45 -6.14
N PHE A 46 -1.23 -3.65 -5.99
CA PHE A 46 -1.58 -4.56 -7.07
C PHE A 46 -3.01 -5.06 -6.89
N GLY A 47 -3.73 -5.23 -7.98
CA GLY A 47 -5.00 -5.93 -7.99
C GLY A 47 -4.85 -7.42 -7.67
N ALA A 48 -5.93 -8.07 -7.28
CA ALA A 48 -5.92 -9.49 -6.94
C ALA A 48 -5.48 -10.37 -8.13
N ASP A 49 -5.83 -9.98 -9.35
CA ASP A 49 -5.51 -10.64 -10.60
C ASP A 49 -4.03 -10.54 -11.00
N GLN A 50 -3.32 -9.57 -10.44
CA GLN A 50 -1.88 -9.39 -10.66
C GLN A 50 -1.01 -10.28 -9.77
N VAL A 51 -1.59 -10.94 -8.76
CA VAL A 51 -0.83 -11.81 -7.85
C VAL A 51 -0.70 -13.21 -8.45
N VAL A 52 0.51 -13.56 -8.85
CA VAL A 52 0.83 -14.83 -9.51
C VAL A 52 1.03 -15.97 -8.51
N SER A 53 1.79 -15.71 -7.45
CA SER A 53 2.07 -16.75 -6.43
C SER A 53 2.50 -16.16 -5.09
N ARG A 54 2.31 -16.95 -4.06
CA ARG A 54 2.82 -16.70 -2.71
C ARG A 54 3.48 -17.97 -2.22
N ALA A 55 4.63 -17.85 -1.54
CA ALA A 55 5.34 -19.01 -0.97
C ALA A 55 6.01 -18.65 0.36
N GLY A 56 6.25 -19.67 1.16
CA GLY A 56 6.88 -19.53 2.47
C GLY A 56 5.92 -19.42 3.64
N GLU A 57 6.44 -19.61 4.85
CA GLU A 57 5.65 -19.50 6.07
C GLU A 57 5.61 -18.06 6.59
N PHE A 58 4.42 -17.64 7.01
CA PHE A 58 4.18 -16.32 7.55
C PHE A 58 3.29 -16.35 8.79
N ASN A 59 3.38 -15.31 9.59
CA ASN A 59 2.36 -14.95 10.56
C ASN A 59 1.52 -13.80 10.01
N VAL A 60 0.30 -13.66 10.52
CA VAL A 60 -0.62 -12.60 10.14
C VAL A 60 -0.84 -11.68 11.33
N TYR A 61 -0.75 -10.39 11.08
CA TYR A 61 -1.25 -9.38 12.00
C TYR A 61 -2.41 -8.65 11.34
N GLU A 62 -3.58 -8.73 11.93
CA GLU A 62 -4.76 -7.99 11.50
C GLU A 62 -4.81 -6.65 12.22
N ALA A 63 -4.89 -5.60 11.46
CA ALA A 63 -4.96 -4.25 11.95
C ALA A 63 -6.14 -3.50 11.34
N SER A 64 -6.73 -2.64 12.14
CA SER A 64 -7.67 -1.62 11.68
C SER A 64 -7.02 -0.25 11.94
N PRO A 65 -6.01 0.14 11.14
CA PRO A 65 -5.31 1.39 11.37
C PRO A 65 -6.29 2.54 11.17
N ASN A 66 -6.51 3.34 12.20
CA ASN A 66 -7.30 4.61 12.24
C ASN A 66 -8.25 4.85 11.05
N SER A 67 -8.84 3.78 10.57
CA SER A 67 -9.55 3.75 9.30
C SER A 67 -10.84 4.56 9.37
N ALA A 68 -11.48 4.66 10.54
CA ALA A 68 -12.65 5.50 10.70
C ALA A 68 -12.32 6.99 10.46
N GLU A 69 -11.22 7.49 11.00
CA GLU A 69 -10.76 8.87 10.73
C GLU A 69 -10.26 9.01 9.29
N THR A 70 -9.61 7.98 8.77
CA THR A 70 -9.06 7.94 7.42
C THR A 70 -10.15 7.96 6.37
N PHE A 71 -11.20 7.16 6.53
CA PHE A 71 -12.33 7.14 5.60
C PHE A 71 -13.28 8.34 5.79
N ALA A 72 -13.49 8.79 7.02
CA ALA A 72 -14.26 10.01 7.29
C ALA A 72 -13.61 11.25 6.64
N SER A 73 -12.27 11.33 6.66
CA SER A 73 -11.56 12.42 5.96
C SER A 73 -11.67 12.33 4.44
N ALA A 74 -11.96 11.15 3.90
CA ALA A 74 -12.23 10.92 2.49
C ALA A 74 -13.74 11.02 2.14
N GLY A 75 -14.61 11.33 3.12
CA GLY A 75 -16.07 11.43 2.92
C GLY A 75 -16.75 10.06 2.77
N VAL A 76 -16.12 8.98 3.18
CA VAL A 76 -16.65 7.62 3.07
C VAL A 76 -17.09 7.12 4.44
N ASP A 77 -18.39 6.85 4.58
CA ASP A 77 -18.95 6.13 5.74
C ASP A 77 -18.80 4.63 5.48
N ALA A 78 -17.69 4.07 5.92
CA ALA A 78 -17.39 2.66 5.73
C ALA A 78 -16.92 2.01 7.03
N ASP A 79 -17.21 0.73 7.15
CA ASP A 79 -16.64 -0.10 8.22
C ASP A 79 -15.11 -0.02 8.21
N PRO A 80 -14.47 -0.11 9.39
CA PRO A 80 -13.02 0.01 9.47
C PRO A 80 -12.32 -0.98 8.53
N LEU A 81 -11.43 -0.44 7.70
CA LEU A 81 -10.57 -1.23 6.84
C LEU A 81 -9.74 -2.21 7.66
N VAL A 82 -9.89 -3.48 7.39
CA VAL A 82 -9.02 -4.50 7.97
C VAL A 82 -7.86 -4.76 7.02
N VAL A 83 -6.65 -4.50 7.51
CA VAL A 83 -5.41 -4.80 6.78
C VAL A 83 -4.75 -6.02 7.38
N LYS A 84 -4.53 -7.03 6.55
CA LYS A 84 -3.88 -8.28 6.95
C LYS A 84 -2.42 -8.28 6.53
N TYR A 85 -1.54 -7.87 7.44
CA TYR A 85 -0.09 -7.88 7.21
C TYR A 85 0.49 -9.28 7.33
N ARG A 86 1.29 -9.66 6.34
CA ARG A 86 2.00 -10.95 6.35
C ARG A 86 3.48 -10.72 6.50
N PHE A 87 4.03 -11.26 7.56
CA PHE A 87 5.43 -11.16 7.88
C PHE A 87 6.05 -12.54 8.04
N CYS A 88 7.30 -12.64 7.62
CA CYS A 88 8.04 -13.88 7.64
C CYS A 88 8.14 -14.43 9.06
N LYS A 89 7.79 -15.70 9.23
CA LYS A 89 7.82 -16.38 10.53
C LYS A 89 9.23 -16.50 11.11
N ARG A 90 10.25 -16.53 10.24
CA ARG A 90 11.65 -16.70 10.62
C ARG A 90 12.36 -15.38 10.90
N CYS A 91 12.25 -14.37 10.01
CA CYS A 91 13.00 -13.12 10.11
C CYS A 91 12.16 -11.89 10.48
N GLY A 92 10.84 -12.03 10.58
CA GLY A 92 9.95 -10.93 10.97
C GLY A 92 9.69 -9.88 9.88
N SER A 93 10.36 -9.92 8.71
CA SER A 93 10.14 -8.94 7.66
C SER A 93 8.71 -8.97 7.16
N THR A 94 8.01 -7.85 7.18
CA THR A 94 6.73 -7.69 6.49
C THR A 94 6.97 -7.55 5.00
N VAL A 95 6.43 -8.45 4.20
CA VAL A 95 6.62 -8.45 2.74
C VAL A 95 5.43 -7.86 2.02
N TYR A 96 4.23 -8.31 2.40
CA TYR A 96 3.00 -7.88 1.74
C TYR A 96 1.82 -7.86 2.72
N TRP A 97 0.74 -7.22 2.30
CA TRP A 97 -0.52 -7.16 3.04
C TRP A 97 -1.69 -7.14 2.08
N GLU A 98 -2.86 -7.50 2.57
CA GLU A 98 -4.11 -7.43 1.82
C GLU A 98 -5.07 -6.48 2.52
N MET A 99 -5.77 -5.71 1.71
CA MET A 99 -6.78 -4.74 2.11
C MET A 99 -8.06 -5.04 1.34
N ASN A 100 -9.18 -5.13 2.08
CA ASN A 100 -10.49 -5.29 1.48
C ASN A 100 -11.19 -3.94 1.51
N PHE A 101 -11.32 -3.30 0.37
CA PHE A 101 -12.04 -2.05 0.24
C PHE A 101 -13.51 -2.31 -0.07
N PRO A 102 -14.44 -1.66 0.66
CA PRO A 102 -15.86 -1.72 0.31
C PRO A 102 -16.15 -0.98 -1.01
N ALA A 103 -17.31 -1.29 -1.60
CA ALA A 103 -17.80 -0.57 -2.77
C ALA A 103 -17.87 0.96 -2.50
N GLY A 104 -17.55 1.75 -3.50
CA GLY A 104 -17.63 3.21 -3.43
C GLY A 104 -16.40 3.91 -2.86
N VAL A 105 -15.41 3.18 -2.31
CA VAL A 105 -14.17 3.80 -1.79
C VAL A 105 -13.20 4.14 -2.91
N TYR A 106 -12.87 3.15 -3.74
CA TYR A 106 -11.95 3.29 -4.87
C TYR A 106 -12.49 2.64 -6.14
N GLY A 107 -13.81 2.74 -6.35
CA GLY A 107 -14.52 2.16 -7.47
C GLY A 107 -15.91 1.69 -7.08
N PRO A 108 -16.77 1.35 -8.04
CA PRO A 108 -18.17 0.98 -7.79
C PRO A 108 -18.31 -0.36 -7.06
N ASP A 109 -17.33 -1.25 -7.17
CA ASP A 109 -17.37 -2.60 -6.60
C ASP A 109 -16.39 -2.76 -5.44
N PRO A 110 -16.64 -3.70 -4.50
CA PRO A 110 -15.66 -4.09 -3.50
C PRO A 110 -14.38 -4.60 -4.15
N ALA A 111 -13.23 -4.25 -3.59
CA ALA A 111 -11.95 -4.61 -4.16
C ALA A 111 -10.97 -5.18 -3.13
N ILE A 112 -10.22 -6.20 -3.54
CA ILE A 112 -9.06 -6.70 -2.79
C ILE A 112 -7.81 -6.15 -3.43
N VAL A 113 -7.06 -5.38 -2.64
CA VAL A 113 -5.78 -4.80 -3.06
C VAL A 113 -4.66 -5.45 -2.26
N THR A 114 -3.62 -5.88 -2.96
CA THR A 114 -2.41 -6.41 -2.34
C THR A 114 -1.33 -5.32 -2.34
N GLY A 115 -0.96 -4.88 -1.14
CA GLY A 115 0.19 -4.00 -0.96
C GLY A 115 1.48 -4.80 -0.76
N VAL A 116 2.56 -4.35 -1.36
CA VAL A 116 3.90 -4.93 -1.22
C VAL A 116 4.90 -3.83 -0.87
N GLY A 117 5.76 -4.07 0.10
CA GLY A 117 6.86 -3.16 0.40
C GLY A 117 7.84 -3.10 -0.77
N VAL A 118 8.06 -1.91 -1.35
CA VAL A 118 8.93 -1.77 -2.54
C VAL A 118 10.35 -2.27 -2.27
N GLY A 119 10.89 -2.00 -1.09
CA GLY A 119 12.22 -2.50 -0.72
C GLY A 119 12.36 -4.03 -0.74
N CYS A 120 11.26 -4.78 -0.63
CA CYS A 120 11.26 -6.24 -0.71
C CYS A 120 11.52 -6.78 -2.12
N PHE A 121 11.35 -5.96 -3.16
CA PHE A 121 11.70 -6.34 -4.54
C PHE A 121 13.20 -6.25 -4.81
N PHE A 122 13.91 -5.39 -4.07
CA PHE A 122 15.34 -5.12 -4.30
C PHE A 122 15.64 -4.81 -5.78
N ASP A 123 14.80 -3.98 -6.37
CA ASP A 123 14.85 -3.56 -7.78
C ASP A 123 15.10 -2.04 -7.82
N PRO A 124 16.33 -1.58 -8.12
CA PRO A 124 16.63 -0.15 -8.22
C PRO A 124 15.83 0.58 -9.32
N ASP A 125 15.38 -0.15 -10.33
CA ASP A 125 14.58 0.36 -11.45
C ASP A 125 13.06 0.19 -11.22
N PHE A 126 12.65 -0.04 -9.96
CA PHE A 126 11.23 -0.10 -9.61
C PHE A 126 10.57 1.26 -9.88
N PRO A 127 9.32 1.29 -10.38
CA PRO A 127 8.62 2.54 -10.63
C PRO A 127 8.65 3.49 -9.44
N MET A 128 8.95 4.76 -9.72
CA MET A 128 8.96 5.81 -8.71
C MET A 128 7.57 6.00 -8.09
N PRO A 129 7.46 6.29 -6.79
CA PRO A 129 6.20 6.71 -6.19
C PRO A 129 5.65 7.96 -6.88
N VAL A 130 4.34 8.01 -7.05
CA VAL A 130 3.64 9.15 -7.67
C VAL A 130 3.03 10.08 -6.62
N GLU A 131 2.87 9.60 -5.40
CA GLU A 131 2.20 10.33 -4.34
C GLU A 131 2.91 10.16 -2.98
N ASP A 132 2.95 11.26 -2.22
CA ASP A 132 3.47 11.33 -0.86
C ASP A 132 2.31 11.53 0.10
N THR A 133 1.93 10.49 0.83
CA THR A 133 0.70 10.44 1.62
C THR A 133 0.97 10.62 3.12
N PHE A 134 -0.01 11.19 3.83
CA PHE A 134 0.09 11.51 5.26
C PHE A 134 1.28 12.43 5.56
N VAL A 135 1.48 13.45 4.72
CA VAL A 135 2.60 14.39 4.89
C VAL A 135 2.49 15.22 6.17
N ARG A 136 1.30 15.32 6.77
CA ARG A 136 1.11 15.93 8.11
C ARG A 136 1.93 15.24 9.21
N ASP A 137 2.21 13.93 9.05
CA ASP A 137 2.96 13.10 10.00
C ASP A 137 4.43 12.93 9.60
N ARG A 138 4.84 13.57 8.50
CA ARG A 138 6.22 13.51 7.99
C ARG A 138 7.18 14.19 8.95
N HIS A 139 8.28 13.53 9.26
CA HIS A 139 9.35 14.13 10.05
C HIS A 139 9.89 15.39 9.35
N HIS A 140 10.08 16.48 10.12
CA HIS A 140 10.46 17.79 9.58
C HIS A 140 11.80 17.81 8.79
N TRP A 141 12.66 16.84 9.02
CA TRP A 141 13.96 16.69 8.35
C TRP A 141 13.89 15.77 7.11
N VAL A 142 12.76 15.14 6.84
CA VAL A 142 12.55 14.38 5.61
C VAL A 142 12.08 15.35 4.54
N PRO A 143 12.87 15.56 3.46
CA PRO A 143 12.44 16.45 2.40
C PRO A 143 11.24 15.90 1.65
N GLY A 144 10.46 16.77 1.01
CA GLY A 144 9.48 16.35 0.01
C GLY A 144 10.20 15.76 -1.20
N PHE A 145 9.55 14.86 -1.89
CA PHE A 145 10.09 14.24 -3.09
C PHE A 145 9.66 15.02 -4.31
N GLU A 146 10.62 15.42 -5.13
CA GLU A 146 10.36 16.17 -6.37
C GLU A 146 9.54 15.31 -7.35
N GLY A 147 8.51 15.90 -7.96
CA GLY A 147 7.65 15.22 -8.93
C GLY A 147 6.56 14.34 -8.33
N MET A 148 6.40 14.33 -7.00
CA MET A 148 5.30 13.61 -6.32
C MET A 148 4.21 14.59 -5.86
N GLU A 149 2.96 14.18 -5.98
CA GLU A 149 1.86 14.87 -5.33
C GLU A 149 1.88 14.63 -3.83
N SER A 150 1.53 15.64 -3.03
CA SER A 150 1.51 15.55 -1.57
C SER A 150 0.09 15.58 -1.05
N CYS A 151 -0.27 14.60 -0.21
CA CYS A 151 -1.57 14.50 0.43
C CYS A 151 -1.42 14.50 1.96
N GLU A 152 -2.19 15.34 2.64
CA GLU A 152 -2.25 15.38 4.12
C GLU A 152 -2.73 14.07 4.74
N GLY A 153 -3.52 13.29 4.00
CA GLY A 153 -4.09 12.01 4.40
C GLY A 153 -4.02 10.96 3.31
N MET A 154 -5.13 10.21 3.13
CA MET A 154 -5.23 9.19 2.08
C MET A 154 -5.26 9.81 0.68
N PRO A 155 -4.69 9.11 -0.33
CA PRO A 155 -4.83 9.50 -1.72
C PRO A 155 -6.32 9.55 -2.13
N ARG A 156 -6.72 10.59 -2.83
CA ARG A 156 -8.13 10.83 -3.19
C ARG A 156 -8.45 10.64 -4.66
N ALA A 157 -7.43 10.63 -5.51
CA ALA A 157 -7.64 10.85 -6.93
C ALA A 157 -7.48 9.60 -7.81
N MET A 158 -7.09 8.45 -7.26
CA MET A 158 -6.81 7.27 -8.06
C MET A 158 -7.51 6.02 -7.55
N SER A 159 -8.02 5.20 -8.48
CA SER A 159 -8.45 3.85 -8.17
C SER A 159 -7.23 2.99 -7.79
N LEU A 160 -7.21 2.50 -6.55
CA LEU A 160 -6.17 1.57 -6.10
C LEU A 160 -6.27 0.18 -6.77
N VAL A 161 -7.35 -0.05 -7.50
CA VAL A 161 -7.61 -1.31 -8.22
C VAL A 161 -7.09 -1.25 -9.65
N THR A 162 -7.40 -0.17 -10.36
CA THR A 162 -7.06 -0.02 -11.79
C THR A 162 -5.86 0.88 -12.04
N GLY A 163 -5.46 1.71 -11.07
CA GLY A 163 -4.43 2.72 -11.24
C GLY A 163 -4.86 3.91 -12.13
N GLU A 164 -6.14 4.00 -12.47
CA GLU A 164 -6.68 5.09 -13.29
C GLU A 164 -7.22 6.23 -12.42
N PRO A 165 -7.17 7.47 -12.91
CA PRO A 165 -7.77 8.60 -12.20
C PRO A 165 -9.26 8.36 -11.98
N LEU A 166 -9.74 8.64 -10.77
CA LEU A 166 -11.17 8.64 -10.48
C LEU A 166 -11.78 9.90 -11.12
N GLY A 167 -12.89 9.73 -11.82
CA GLY A 167 -13.62 10.85 -12.43
C GLY A 167 -14.13 11.83 -11.38
N PRO A 168 -14.57 13.05 -11.80
CA PRO A 168 -14.99 14.12 -10.89
C PRO A 168 -16.17 13.79 -9.97
N GLU A 169 -16.91 12.72 -10.26
CA GLU A 169 -18.05 12.28 -9.44
C GLU A 169 -17.68 11.39 -8.25
N SER A 170 -16.45 10.90 -8.18
CA SER A 170 -15.97 10.04 -7.09
C SER A 170 -15.23 10.78 -5.97
N ALA A 171 -15.18 12.12 -6.06
CA ALA A 171 -14.48 12.98 -5.11
C ALA A 171 -15.39 13.69 -4.09
N ASN A 172 -16.64 13.18 -3.88
CA ASN A 172 -17.56 13.70 -2.87
C ASN A 172 -17.67 12.76 -1.68
#